data_e255e3b8dea331ad8f858eac49fcdadc
#
_entry.id   e255e3b8dea331ad8f858eac49fcdadc
#
_cell.length_a   1.000
_cell.length_b   1.000
_cell.length_c   1.000
_cell.angle_alpha   90.00
_cell.angle_beta   90.00
_cell.angle_gamma   90.00
#
_symmetry.space_group_name_H-M   'P 1'
#
loop_
_entity.id
_entity.type
_entity.pdbx_description
1 polymer ?
#
loop_
_entity_poly.entity_id
_entity_poly.type
_entity_poly.pdbx_seq_one_letter_code
_entity_poly.pdbx_strand_id
1 'polypeptide(L)'
;MDHSAVTTPTYLGNMISAADNEALYDENAKLILADKSVLSWILRRCTNEFMNESLDTIRACIDGEPSVGSVPVTPHLTNAQSRHTDKLETLSQEDTSPSEGQTTFDVRFKVKVPDLSSRIEMIMTVEAQKDYHPGYPLVSRGIFYSARIISAQLHKDFDVPDYGQIKKVYSIWLCFRPPAYMTEKIVSYQIQPRMLHGRMPDQLTGYDLMRVVIIGLTDDIGMHKDLDETIQMLSTLFSTELNAEEKKRRLENDFHFKMSREIEERSALMCNLSALVLEKGIKQEKENSLYRIAKISREYGIPMETTLSKLKSEKEWEDSEVDRVVQIVYSS
;
A
#
# COMPACT_ATOMS: atom_id res chain seq x y z
N MET A 1 17.64 39.71 24.95
CA MET A 1 17.83 38.37 25.56
C MET A 1 16.70 37.51 25.03
N ASP A 2 17.03 36.79 23.98
CA ASP A 2 16.05 35.96 23.27
C ASP A 2 16.09 34.55 23.87
N HIS A 3 15.08 34.21 24.64
CA HIS A 3 14.89 32.87 25.18
C HIS A 3 14.09 32.06 24.17
N SER A 4 14.75 31.51 23.14
CA SER A 4 14.19 30.43 22.35
C SER A 4 14.09 29.19 23.25
N ALA A 5 12.92 28.92 23.78
CA ALA A 5 12.61 27.69 24.48
C ALA A 5 12.74 26.52 23.51
N VAL A 6 13.81 25.76 23.64
CA VAL A 6 13.94 24.45 23.00
C VAL A 6 12.89 23.54 23.63
N THR A 7 11.75 23.40 22.96
CA THR A 7 10.72 22.45 23.36
C THR A 7 11.23 21.05 23.08
N THR A 8 11.58 20.30 24.11
CA THR A 8 11.89 18.87 24.00
C THR A 8 10.61 18.14 23.55
N PRO A 9 10.63 17.38 22.45
CA PRO A 9 9.45 16.65 21.99
C PRO A 9 8.99 15.68 23.05
N THR A 10 7.75 15.78 23.49
CA THR A 10 7.14 14.81 24.39
C THR A 10 6.94 13.47 23.68
N TYR A 11 6.88 12.36 24.42
CA TYR A 11 6.55 11.01 23.88
C TYR A 11 5.35 11.04 22.95
N LEU A 12 4.29 11.76 23.35
CA LEU A 12 3.09 11.95 22.54
C LEU A 12 3.39 12.72 21.24
N GLY A 13 4.21 13.76 21.28
CA GLY A 13 4.64 14.50 20.08
C GLY A 13 5.44 13.65 19.10
N ASN A 14 6.29 12.74 19.59
CA ASN A 14 7.04 11.80 18.76
C ASN A 14 6.13 10.74 18.13
N MET A 15 5.12 10.23 18.85
CA MET A 15 4.13 9.29 18.30
C MET A 15 3.27 9.94 17.22
N ILE A 16 2.78 11.15 17.43
CA ILE A 16 2.01 11.92 16.43
C ILE A 16 2.85 12.11 15.17
N SER A 17 4.09 12.57 15.31
CA SER A 17 5.01 12.77 14.17
C SER A 17 5.37 11.46 13.43
N ALA A 18 5.37 10.31 14.09
CA ALA A 18 5.59 9.03 13.43
C ALA A 18 4.34 8.60 12.64
N ALA A 19 3.15 8.77 13.22
CA ALA A 19 1.88 8.50 12.53
C ALA A 19 1.68 9.42 11.31
N ASP A 20 2.05 10.70 11.41
CA ASP A 20 2.00 11.64 10.29
C ASP A 20 2.93 11.24 9.16
N ASN A 21 4.14 10.76 9.46
CA ASN A 21 5.09 10.30 8.45
C ASN A 21 4.61 9.00 7.77
N GLU A 22 3.99 8.08 8.50
CA GLU A 22 3.39 6.88 7.93
C GLU A 22 2.21 7.22 7.02
N ALA A 23 1.36 8.16 7.41
CA ALA A 23 0.24 8.64 6.61
C ALA A 23 0.71 9.30 5.31
N LEU A 24 1.75 10.14 5.37
CA LEU A 24 2.36 10.76 4.20
C LEU A 24 3.03 9.73 3.27
N TYR A 25 3.65 8.69 3.83
CA TYR A 25 4.21 7.59 3.05
C TYR A 25 3.11 6.86 2.28
N ASP A 26 2.01 6.51 2.97
CA ASP A 26 0.85 5.83 2.39
C ASP A 26 0.20 6.67 1.28
N GLU A 27 0.02 7.98 1.51
CA GLU A 27 -0.50 8.91 0.51
C GLU A 27 0.37 8.97 -0.75
N ASN A 28 1.69 9.10 -0.60
CA ASN A 28 2.60 9.13 -1.74
C ASN A 28 2.66 7.78 -2.48
N ALA A 29 2.57 6.66 -1.77
CA ALA A 29 2.48 5.35 -2.38
C ALA A 29 1.23 5.22 -3.27
N LYS A 30 0.07 5.68 -2.80
CA LYS A 30 -1.19 5.70 -3.57
C LYS A 30 -1.08 6.57 -4.82
N LEU A 31 -0.46 7.74 -4.70
CA LEU A 31 -0.27 8.65 -5.83
C LEU A 31 0.70 8.07 -6.88
N ILE A 32 1.76 7.39 -6.46
CA ILE A 32 2.65 6.65 -7.39
C ILE A 32 1.90 5.49 -8.05
N LEU A 33 1.09 4.74 -7.29
CA LEU A 33 0.26 3.66 -7.84
C LEU A 33 -0.77 4.15 -8.85
N ALA A 34 -1.22 5.40 -8.76
CA ALA A 34 -2.15 6.00 -9.71
C ALA A 34 -1.49 6.41 -11.04
N ASP A 35 -0.16 6.42 -11.14
CA ASP A 35 0.52 6.73 -12.40
C ASP A 35 0.26 5.64 -13.45
N LYS A 36 -0.16 6.07 -14.64
CA LYS A 36 -0.53 5.15 -15.74
C LYS A 36 0.60 4.24 -16.17
N SER A 37 1.86 4.68 -16.04
CA SER A 37 3.02 3.85 -16.36
C SER A 37 3.19 2.72 -15.35
N VAL A 38 3.00 3.00 -14.04
CA VAL A 38 3.00 1.97 -12.99
C VAL A 38 1.82 1.02 -13.16
N LEU A 39 0.62 1.56 -13.39
CA LEU A 39 -0.58 0.76 -13.63
C LEU A 39 -0.44 -0.15 -14.86
N SER A 40 0.22 0.30 -15.92
CA SER A 40 0.40 -0.53 -17.12
C SER A 40 1.25 -1.78 -16.84
N TRP A 41 2.25 -1.72 -15.97
CA TRP A 41 3.01 -2.87 -15.50
C TRP A 41 2.14 -3.85 -14.72
N ILE A 42 1.37 -3.34 -13.79
CA ILE A 42 0.45 -4.14 -12.97
C ILE A 42 -0.59 -4.84 -13.86
N LEU A 43 -1.22 -4.10 -14.77
CA LEU A 43 -2.25 -4.63 -15.66
C LEU A 43 -1.71 -5.70 -16.61
N ARG A 44 -0.54 -5.49 -17.22
CA ARG A 44 0.09 -6.48 -18.11
C ARG A 44 0.27 -7.84 -17.41
N ARG A 45 0.60 -7.82 -16.12
CA ARG A 45 0.88 -9.06 -15.38
C ARG A 45 -0.35 -9.65 -14.72
N CYS A 46 -1.29 -8.82 -14.27
CA CYS A 46 -2.40 -9.25 -13.42
C CYS A 46 -3.71 -9.52 -14.18
N THR A 47 -3.79 -9.15 -15.46
CA THR A 47 -5.01 -9.31 -16.24
C THR A 47 -4.79 -10.19 -17.48
N ASN A 48 -5.80 -10.98 -17.84
CA ASN A 48 -5.71 -11.82 -19.03
C ASN A 48 -5.79 -10.99 -20.32
N GLU A 49 -6.53 -9.89 -20.24
CA GLU A 49 -6.84 -9.02 -21.36
C GLU A 49 -5.60 -8.25 -21.86
N PHE A 50 -4.61 -8.03 -20.99
CA PHE A 50 -3.41 -7.25 -21.28
C PHE A 50 -2.09 -8.03 -21.24
N MET A 51 -2.11 -9.33 -20.96
CA MET A 51 -0.88 -10.10 -20.75
C MET A 51 0.07 -10.13 -21.97
N ASN A 52 -0.46 -9.92 -23.17
CA ASN A 52 0.31 -9.91 -24.42
C ASN A 52 0.46 -8.51 -25.03
N GLU A 53 -0.04 -7.47 -24.34
CA GLU A 53 -0.04 -6.11 -24.85
C GLU A 53 1.23 -5.34 -24.46
N SER A 54 1.61 -4.35 -25.27
CA SER A 54 2.69 -3.44 -24.91
C SER A 54 2.27 -2.49 -23.78
N LEU A 55 3.22 -2.03 -22.96
CA LEU A 55 2.95 -1.07 -21.88
C LEU A 55 2.33 0.23 -22.42
N ASP A 56 2.74 0.67 -23.61
CA ASP A 56 2.18 1.88 -24.24
C ASP A 56 0.72 1.68 -24.67
N THR A 57 0.39 0.50 -25.23
CA THR A 57 -1.01 0.14 -25.53
C THR A 57 -1.85 0.13 -24.28
N ILE A 58 -1.37 -0.52 -23.22
CA ILE A 58 -2.11 -0.61 -21.95
C ILE A 58 -2.33 0.78 -21.36
N ARG A 59 -1.29 1.62 -21.35
CA ARG A 59 -1.39 3.00 -20.84
C ARG A 59 -2.44 3.81 -21.59
N ALA A 60 -2.54 3.66 -22.91
CA ALA A 60 -3.54 4.31 -23.74
C ALA A 60 -4.97 3.79 -23.48
N CYS A 61 -5.11 2.56 -22.95
CA CYS A 61 -6.39 1.96 -22.60
C CYS A 61 -6.94 2.43 -21.24
N ILE A 62 -6.13 3.06 -20.39
CA ILE A 62 -6.59 3.62 -19.12
C ILE A 62 -7.38 4.88 -19.39
N ASP A 63 -8.69 4.85 -19.07
CA ASP A 63 -9.64 5.92 -19.35
C ASP A 63 -9.56 7.04 -18.31
N GLY A 64 -9.37 8.27 -18.78
CA GLY A 64 -9.22 9.44 -17.91
C GLY A 64 -8.01 9.35 -16.96
N GLU A 65 -8.00 10.15 -15.91
CA GLU A 65 -7.00 10.04 -14.84
C GLU A 65 -7.51 9.09 -13.75
N PRO A 66 -6.64 8.19 -13.23
CA PRO A 66 -7.01 7.35 -12.10
C PRO A 66 -7.38 8.20 -10.89
N SER A 67 -8.45 7.80 -10.24
CA SER A 67 -8.98 8.48 -9.07
C SER A 67 -8.25 7.95 -7.83
N VAL A 68 -7.68 8.84 -6.99
CA VAL A 68 -6.99 8.48 -5.75
C VAL A 68 -7.86 8.83 -4.55
N GLY A 69 -8.07 7.84 -3.63
CA GLY A 69 -8.82 8.07 -2.39
C GLY A 69 -8.10 9.05 -1.49
N SER A 70 -8.85 10.00 -0.94
CA SER A 70 -8.33 10.81 0.15
C SER A 70 -8.01 9.92 1.36
N VAL A 71 -6.90 10.25 2.04
CA VAL A 71 -6.36 9.54 3.22
C VAL A 71 -7.46 9.03 4.14
N PRO A 72 -7.39 7.78 4.63
CA PRO A 72 -8.42 7.22 5.48
C PRO A 72 -8.61 8.07 6.72
N VAL A 73 -9.83 8.53 6.89
CA VAL A 73 -10.25 9.18 8.11
C VAL A 73 -10.13 8.21 9.28
N THR A 74 -9.57 8.69 10.36
CA THR A 74 -9.53 8.00 11.65
C THR A 74 -10.88 7.31 11.94
N PRO A 75 -10.91 6.07 12.43
CA PRO A 75 -12.16 5.41 12.80
C PRO A 75 -13.00 6.34 13.67
N HIS A 76 -14.25 6.59 13.27
CA HIS A 76 -15.25 7.46 13.92
C HIS A 76 -15.37 8.93 13.45
N LEU A 77 -14.68 9.37 12.40
CA LEU A 77 -14.95 10.69 11.81
C LEU A 77 -15.60 10.52 10.43
N THR A 78 -16.86 10.91 10.34
CA THR A 78 -17.59 10.99 9.07
C THR A 78 -17.19 12.26 8.34
N ASN A 79 -16.51 12.15 7.21
CA ASN A 79 -16.31 13.27 6.29
C ASN A 79 -17.55 13.48 5.43
N ALA A 80 -18.51 14.20 5.95
CA ALA A 80 -19.54 14.87 5.18
C ALA A 80 -19.00 16.25 4.79
N GLN A 81 -18.19 16.34 3.73
CA GLN A 81 -18.00 17.57 2.94
C GLN A 81 -16.86 17.38 1.90
N SER A 82 -17.11 16.69 0.80
CA SER A 82 -16.39 16.99 -0.42
C SER A 82 -17.17 18.03 -1.22
N ARG A 83 -16.60 19.19 -1.39
CA ARG A 83 -17.17 20.26 -2.22
C ARG A 83 -17.19 19.78 -3.66
N HIS A 84 -18.37 19.84 -4.28
CA HIS A 84 -18.55 19.75 -5.71
C HIS A 84 -17.59 20.69 -6.45
N THR A 85 -16.69 20.13 -7.23
CA THR A 85 -16.12 20.82 -8.38
C THR A 85 -16.52 20.03 -9.60
N ASP A 86 -17.40 20.64 -10.39
CA ASP A 86 -17.75 20.20 -11.74
C ASP A 86 -16.49 20.07 -12.57
N LYS A 87 -16.06 18.85 -12.85
CA LYS A 87 -15.32 18.48 -14.07
C LYS A 87 -14.99 16.98 -14.07
N LEU A 88 -15.48 16.31 -15.11
CA LEU A 88 -15.24 14.93 -15.50
C LEU A 88 -15.98 13.88 -14.65
N GLU A 89 -16.59 12.93 -15.33
CA GLU A 89 -17.18 11.72 -14.72
C GLU A 89 -16.07 10.87 -14.09
N THR A 90 -15.51 11.35 -12.99
CA THR A 90 -14.61 10.58 -12.13
C THR A 90 -15.46 9.52 -11.43
N LEU A 91 -15.04 8.27 -11.54
CA LEU A 91 -15.61 7.20 -10.76
C LEU A 91 -15.62 7.61 -9.29
N SER A 92 -16.79 7.56 -8.65
CA SER A 92 -16.86 7.80 -7.20
C SER A 92 -15.95 6.80 -6.51
N GLN A 93 -15.04 7.28 -5.67
CA GLN A 93 -14.20 6.43 -4.82
C GLN A 93 -14.95 5.87 -3.63
N GLU A 94 -16.11 6.44 -3.37
CA GLU A 94 -17.00 6.07 -2.27
C GLU A 94 -18.18 5.31 -2.83
N ASP A 95 -18.34 4.09 -2.37
CA ASP A 95 -19.53 3.31 -2.61
C ASP A 95 -20.36 3.30 -1.34
N THR A 96 -21.43 4.10 -1.34
CA THR A 96 -22.29 4.28 -0.17
C THR A 96 -23.58 3.53 -0.37
N SER A 97 -23.79 2.48 0.41
CA SER A 97 -25.11 1.88 0.58
C SER A 97 -25.74 2.44 1.85
N PRO A 98 -27.02 2.86 1.83
CA PRO A 98 -27.68 3.45 3.01
C PRO A 98 -27.67 2.56 4.25
N SER A 99 -27.48 1.25 4.09
CA SER A 99 -27.48 0.26 5.19
C SER A 99 -26.13 -0.38 5.47
N GLU A 100 -25.09 -0.19 4.61
CA GLU A 100 -23.85 -0.96 4.67
C GLU A 100 -22.58 -0.14 4.92
N GLY A 101 -22.70 1.18 5.06
CA GLY A 101 -21.58 2.09 5.29
C GLY A 101 -20.76 2.40 4.01
N GLN A 102 -19.74 3.18 4.18
CA GLN A 102 -18.88 3.70 3.12
C GLN A 102 -17.65 2.82 2.92
N THR A 103 -17.33 2.51 1.66
CA THR A 103 -16.08 1.82 1.28
C THR A 103 -15.23 2.77 0.45
N THR A 104 -13.99 2.97 0.85
CA THR A 104 -13.03 3.83 0.13
C THR A 104 -11.97 2.96 -0.56
N PHE A 105 -11.66 3.29 -1.81
CA PHE A 105 -10.64 2.62 -2.62
C PHE A 105 -9.40 3.51 -2.73
N ASP A 106 -8.21 2.92 -2.69
CA ASP A 106 -6.97 3.69 -2.81
C ASP A 106 -6.81 4.27 -4.21
N VAL A 107 -6.89 3.45 -5.24
CA VAL A 107 -6.87 3.86 -6.65
C VAL A 107 -8.00 3.17 -7.39
N ARG A 108 -8.84 3.93 -8.10
CA ARG A 108 -9.94 3.40 -8.91
C ARG A 108 -9.94 4.03 -10.29
N PHE A 109 -10.10 3.21 -11.34
CA PHE A 109 -10.11 3.67 -12.73
C PHE A 109 -10.84 2.68 -13.64
N LYS A 110 -11.15 3.12 -14.87
CA LYS A 110 -11.69 2.28 -15.93
C LYS A 110 -10.65 2.00 -16.98
N VAL A 111 -10.75 0.85 -17.62
CA VAL A 111 -9.89 0.44 -18.71
C VAL A 111 -10.77 0.01 -19.88
N LYS A 112 -10.43 0.46 -21.08
CA LYS A 112 -11.09 0.08 -22.33
C LYS A 112 -10.17 -0.82 -23.12
N VAL A 113 -10.47 -2.13 -23.16
CA VAL A 113 -9.68 -3.10 -23.91
C VAL A 113 -9.97 -2.94 -25.40
N PRO A 114 -8.97 -2.78 -26.25
CA PRO A 114 -9.16 -2.77 -27.69
C PRO A 114 -9.48 -4.19 -28.17
N ASP A 115 -10.74 -4.48 -28.41
CA ASP A 115 -11.15 -5.70 -29.11
C ASP A 115 -11.73 -5.34 -30.48
N LEU A 116 -11.56 -6.26 -31.43
CA LEU A 116 -11.95 -6.11 -32.83
C LEU A 116 -13.48 -5.95 -33.03
N SER A 117 -14.30 -6.34 -32.06
CA SER A 117 -15.76 -6.38 -32.17
C SER A 117 -16.53 -5.58 -31.11
N SER A 118 -15.97 -5.33 -29.96
CA SER A 118 -16.60 -4.53 -28.88
C SER A 118 -15.55 -3.99 -27.93
N ARG A 119 -15.73 -2.74 -27.48
CA ARG A 119 -14.88 -2.19 -26.40
C ARG A 119 -15.32 -2.81 -25.09
N ILE A 120 -14.51 -3.74 -24.57
CA ILE A 120 -14.69 -4.28 -23.21
C ILE A 120 -14.23 -3.21 -22.23
N GLU A 121 -15.14 -2.76 -21.39
CA GLU A 121 -14.85 -1.82 -20.31
C GLU A 121 -14.73 -2.62 -18.99
N MET A 122 -13.65 -2.40 -18.26
CA MET A 122 -13.40 -3.04 -16.96
C MET A 122 -13.22 -1.99 -15.88
N ILE A 123 -13.62 -2.31 -14.66
CA ILE A 123 -13.40 -1.45 -13.49
C ILE A 123 -12.25 -2.04 -12.68
N MET A 124 -11.26 -1.21 -12.39
CA MET A 124 -10.05 -1.59 -11.66
C MET A 124 -9.97 -0.87 -10.34
N THR A 125 -9.54 -1.59 -9.29
CA THR A 125 -9.03 -1.01 -8.06
C THR A 125 -7.63 -1.54 -7.78
N VAL A 126 -6.74 -0.66 -7.31
CA VAL A 126 -5.41 -1.02 -6.83
C VAL A 126 -5.26 -0.47 -5.42
N GLU A 127 -4.93 -1.35 -4.50
CA GLU A 127 -4.85 -1.07 -3.06
C GLU A 127 -3.40 -1.24 -2.58
N ALA A 128 -2.90 -0.23 -1.87
CA ALA A 128 -1.61 -0.29 -1.18
C ALA A 128 -1.83 -0.88 0.22
N GLN A 129 -1.32 -2.08 0.47
CA GLN A 129 -1.53 -2.79 1.73
C GLN A 129 -0.21 -2.99 2.47
N LYS A 130 -0.05 -2.36 3.64
CA LYS A 130 1.18 -2.48 4.44
C LYS A 130 1.38 -3.92 4.91
N ASP A 131 0.40 -4.48 5.61
CA ASP A 131 0.48 -5.81 6.21
C ASP A 131 -0.55 -6.77 5.59
N TYR A 132 -0.12 -7.99 5.31
CA TYR A 132 -0.99 -9.04 4.74
C TYR A 132 -2.09 -9.49 5.72
N HIS A 133 -1.84 -9.40 7.02
CA HIS A 133 -2.77 -9.77 8.10
C HIS A 133 -3.18 -8.55 8.95
N PRO A 134 -4.00 -7.64 8.41
CA PRO A 134 -4.41 -6.43 9.14
C PRO A 134 -5.53 -6.69 10.18
N GLY A 135 -5.66 -7.91 10.69
CA GLY A 135 -6.71 -8.34 11.61
C GLY A 135 -7.92 -9.02 10.93
N TYR A 136 -7.91 -9.13 9.60
CA TYR A 136 -8.93 -9.83 8.80
C TYR A 136 -8.29 -10.48 7.56
N PRO A 137 -8.98 -11.46 6.90
CA PRO A 137 -8.50 -12.07 5.67
C PRO A 137 -8.55 -11.09 4.49
N LEU A 138 -7.37 -10.76 3.93
CA LEU A 138 -7.25 -9.80 2.83
C LEU A 138 -8.04 -10.23 1.59
N VAL A 139 -8.01 -11.52 1.25
CA VAL A 139 -8.76 -12.06 0.11
C VAL A 139 -10.26 -11.83 0.28
N SER A 140 -10.80 -12.05 1.50
CA SER A 140 -12.23 -11.84 1.80
C SER A 140 -12.61 -10.36 1.61
N ARG A 141 -11.75 -9.42 2.01
CA ARG A 141 -11.96 -7.98 1.78
C ARG A 141 -11.95 -7.67 0.28
N GLY A 142 -11.01 -8.22 -0.49
CA GLY A 142 -10.95 -8.04 -1.94
C GLY A 142 -12.21 -8.57 -2.65
N ILE A 143 -12.72 -9.73 -2.23
CA ILE A 143 -13.97 -10.30 -2.74
C ILE A 143 -15.15 -9.37 -2.41
N PHE A 144 -15.25 -8.91 -1.16
CA PHE A 144 -16.31 -8.00 -0.73
C PHE A 144 -16.28 -6.67 -1.51
N TYR A 145 -15.12 -6.08 -1.71
CA TYR A 145 -14.95 -4.85 -2.48
C TYR A 145 -15.36 -5.05 -3.94
N SER A 146 -14.94 -6.14 -4.57
CA SER A 146 -15.33 -6.46 -5.94
C SER A 146 -16.83 -6.66 -6.07
N ALA A 147 -17.46 -7.38 -5.13
CA ALA A 147 -18.91 -7.60 -5.13
C ALA A 147 -19.69 -6.28 -5.00
N ARG A 148 -19.23 -5.35 -4.16
CA ARG A 148 -19.83 -4.02 -4.04
C ARG A 148 -19.74 -3.22 -5.34
N ILE A 149 -18.59 -3.25 -6.01
CA ILE A 149 -18.42 -2.56 -7.29
C ILE A 149 -19.34 -3.17 -8.36
N ILE A 150 -19.49 -4.50 -8.37
CA ILE A 150 -20.43 -5.16 -9.28
C ILE A 150 -21.86 -4.72 -8.98
N SER A 151 -22.28 -4.75 -7.72
CA SER A 151 -23.61 -4.34 -7.30
C SER A 151 -23.89 -2.86 -7.61
N ALA A 152 -22.91 -1.99 -7.43
CA ALA A 152 -23.02 -0.56 -7.68
C ALA A 152 -23.14 -0.16 -9.17
N GLN A 153 -22.99 -1.11 -10.09
CA GLN A 153 -23.21 -0.88 -11.52
C GLN A 153 -24.70 -0.82 -11.89
N LEU A 154 -25.57 -1.40 -11.06
CA LEU A 154 -27.02 -1.36 -11.29
C LEU A 154 -27.53 0.08 -11.37
N HIS A 155 -28.32 0.38 -12.40
CA HIS A 155 -28.84 1.71 -12.74
C HIS A 155 -27.78 2.77 -13.12
N LYS A 156 -26.50 2.38 -13.24
CA LYS A 156 -25.41 3.23 -13.74
C LYS A 156 -24.83 2.69 -15.05
N ASP A 157 -24.50 1.43 -15.06
CA ASP A 157 -23.85 0.75 -16.18
C ASP A 157 -24.80 -0.26 -16.87
N PHE A 158 -25.81 -0.77 -16.14
CA PHE A 158 -26.84 -1.66 -16.68
C PHE A 158 -28.17 -1.52 -15.91
N ASP A 159 -29.26 -1.97 -16.54
CA ASP A 159 -30.58 -2.11 -15.94
C ASP A 159 -31.07 -3.55 -16.03
N VAL A 160 -31.99 -3.94 -15.13
CA VAL A 160 -32.59 -5.27 -15.13
C VAL A 160 -33.55 -5.36 -16.34
N PRO A 161 -33.53 -6.44 -17.16
CA PRO A 161 -32.82 -7.71 -16.91
C PRO A 161 -31.46 -7.84 -17.63
N ASP A 162 -30.83 -6.78 -18.09
CA ASP A 162 -29.65 -6.84 -18.95
C ASP A 162 -28.33 -7.09 -18.18
N TYR A 163 -28.24 -8.20 -17.49
CA TYR A 163 -27.05 -8.61 -16.74
C TYR A 163 -25.82 -8.88 -17.62
N GLY A 164 -25.99 -8.98 -18.93
CA GLY A 164 -24.90 -9.14 -19.89
C GLY A 164 -24.00 -7.90 -20.01
N GLN A 165 -24.48 -6.74 -19.53
CA GLN A 165 -23.73 -5.47 -19.55
C GLN A 165 -22.87 -5.25 -18.29
N ILE A 166 -22.89 -6.17 -17.33
CA ILE A 166 -22.05 -6.06 -16.14
C ILE A 166 -20.59 -6.04 -16.55
N LYS A 167 -19.89 -4.97 -16.17
CA LYS A 167 -18.46 -4.81 -16.40
C LYS A 167 -17.67 -5.66 -15.42
N LYS A 168 -16.64 -6.32 -15.92
CA LYS A 168 -15.70 -7.08 -15.12
C LYS A 168 -14.94 -6.20 -14.14
N VAL A 169 -14.74 -6.69 -12.94
CA VAL A 169 -14.04 -6.00 -11.85
C VAL A 169 -12.75 -6.72 -11.49
N TYR A 170 -11.67 -5.98 -11.44
CA TYR A 170 -10.41 -6.41 -10.86
C TYR A 170 -10.14 -5.62 -9.57
N SER A 171 -9.83 -6.34 -8.50
CA SER A 171 -9.35 -5.77 -7.24
C SER A 171 -7.93 -6.28 -6.99
N ILE A 172 -6.94 -5.39 -7.14
CA ILE A 172 -5.51 -5.72 -7.09
C ILE A 172 -4.92 -5.15 -5.81
N TRP A 173 -4.24 -5.98 -5.04
CA TRP A 173 -3.69 -5.67 -3.73
C TRP A 173 -2.18 -5.81 -3.74
N LEU A 174 -1.47 -4.71 -3.52
CA LEU A 174 -0.03 -4.66 -3.42
C LEU A 174 0.38 -4.72 -1.96
N CYS A 175 0.92 -5.87 -1.53
CA CYS A 175 1.37 -6.09 -0.16
C CYS A 175 2.86 -5.76 -0.03
N PHE A 176 3.17 -4.74 0.79
CA PHE A 176 4.55 -4.31 1.02
C PHE A 176 5.30 -5.23 1.98
N ARG A 177 4.62 -5.79 2.98
CA ARG A 177 5.18 -6.74 3.95
C ARG A 177 4.37 -8.04 3.98
N PRO A 178 4.48 -8.87 2.93
CA PRO A 178 3.81 -10.15 2.91
C PRO A 178 4.51 -11.15 3.83
N PRO A 179 3.79 -12.18 4.34
CA PRO A 179 4.44 -13.29 5.00
C PRO A 179 5.27 -14.11 4.01
N ALA A 180 6.25 -14.88 4.49
CA ALA A 180 7.20 -15.62 3.66
C ALA A 180 6.55 -16.49 2.58
N TYR A 181 5.36 -17.07 2.83
CA TYR A 181 4.64 -17.88 1.85
C TYR A 181 4.01 -17.05 0.71
N MET A 182 3.92 -15.73 0.87
CA MET A 182 3.38 -14.78 -0.14
C MET A 182 4.43 -13.83 -0.71
N THR A 183 5.64 -13.78 -0.13
CA THR A 183 6.75 -12.99 -0.66
C THR A 183 7.08 -13.45 -2.09
N GLU A 184 7.30 -12.51 -3.00
CA GLU A 184 7.65 -12.79 -4.41
C GLU A 184 6.60 -13.57 -5.18
N LYS A 185 5.33 -13.40 -4.82
CA LYS A 185 4.24 -14.13 -5.47
C LYS A 185 3.12 -13.21 -5.95
N ILE A 186 2.53 -13.60 -7.07
CA ILE A 186 1.29 -13.03 -7.58
C ILE A 186 0.25 -14.14 -7.58
N VAL A 187 -0.84 -13.94 -6.83
CA VAL A 187 -1.91 -14.93 -6.72
C VAL A 187 -3.22 -14.30 -7.17
N SER A 188 -3.89 -14.96 -8.10
CA SER A 188 -5.20 -14.56 -8.61
C SER A 188 -6.30 -15.48 -8.07
N TYR A 189 -7.35 -14.88 -7.52
CA TYR A 189 -8.58 -15.53 -7.07
C TYR A 189 -9.69 -15.14 -8.04
N GLN A 190 -10.34 -16.17 -8.61
CA GLN A 190 -11.33 -15.97 -9.68
C GLN A 190 -12.43 -17.01 -9.60
N ILE A 191 -13.58 -16.70 -10.17
CA ILE A 191 -14.67 -17.66 -10.33
C ILE A 191 -14.36 -18.51 -11.56
N GLN A 192 -14.44 -19.85 -11.39
CA GLN A 192 -14.27 -20.78 -12.50
C GLN A 192 -15.42 -21.80 -12.49
N PRO A 193 -15.99 -22.13 -13.65
CA PRO A 193 -17.00 -23.15 -13.74
C PRO A 193 -16.37 -24.54 -13.48
N ARG A 194 -17.06 -25.35 -12.67
CA ARG A 194 -16.74 -26.76 -12.46
C ARG A 194 -17.91 -27.61 -12.86
N MET A 195 -17.75 -28.48 -13.85
CA MET A 195 -18.78 -29.42 -14.25
C MET A 195 -18.95 -30.48 -13.17
N LEU A 196 -20.16 -30.59 -12.62
CA LEU A 196 -20.48 -31.60 -11.63
C LEU A 196 -21.17 -32.81 -12.26
N HIS A 197 -21.84 -32.63 -13.42
CA HIS A 197 -22.46 -33.70 -14.19
C HIS A 197 -22.54 -33.29 -15.67
N GLY A 198 -22.39 -34.24 -16.59
CA GLY A 198 -22.45 -34.01 -18.02
C GLY A 198 -21.11 -33.65 -18.63
N ARG A 199 -21.16 -32.93 -19.76
CA ARG A 199 -19.96 -32.43 -20.48
C ARG A 199 -19.92 -30.92 -20.44
N MET A 200 -18.73 -30.38 -20.26
CA MET A 200 -18.51 -28.94 -20.34
C MET A 200 -18.84 -28.44 -21.76
N PRO A 201 -19.66 -27.41 -21.94
CA PRO A 201 -19.80 -26.73 -23.20
C PRO A 201 -18.47 -26.11 -23.64
N ASP A 202 -18.25 -26.03 -24.95
CA ASP A 202 -16.99 -25.49 -25.50
C ASP A 202 -16.77 -24.01 -25.15
N GLN A 203 -17.86 -23.26 -24.94
CA GLN A 203 -17.83 -21.87 -24.54
C GLN A 203 -18.82 -21.57 -23.43
N LEU A 204 -18.30 -21.24 -22.25
CA LEU A 204 -19.07 -20.67 -21.15
C LEU A 204 -18.69 -19.19 -21.02
N THR A 205 -19.70 -18.32 -21.01
CA THR A 205 -19.53 -16.86 -20.85
C THR A 205 -20.30 -16.35 -19.64
N GLY A 206 -20.02 -15.10 -19.21
CA GLY A 206 -20.79 -14.43 -18.18
C GLY A 206 -20.45 -14.82 -16.73
N TYR A 207 -19.39 -15.57 -16.49
CA TYR A 207 -18.99 -15.98 -15.12
C TYR A 207 -17.72 -15.28 -14.62
N ASP A 208 -16.81 -14.85 -15.51
CA ASP A 208 -15.54 -14.22 -15.15
C ASP A 208 -15.70 -12.71 -14.97
N LEU A 209 -16.56 -12.34 -14.02
CA LEU A 209 -16.90 -10.93 -13.74
C LEU A 209 -16.10 -10.34 -12.57
N MET A 210 -15.36 -11.17 -11.83
CA MET A 210 -14.66 -10.73 -10.63
C MET A 210 -13.29 -11.43 -10.51
N ARG A 211 -12.25 -10.65 -10.25
CA ARG A 211 -10.94 -11.16 -9.87
C ARG A 211 -10.36 -10.36 -8.73
N VAL A 212 -9.78 -11.07 -7.76
CA VAL A 212 -8.93 -10.49 -6.72
C VAL A 212 -7.51 -10.96 -6.97
N VAL A 213 -6.57 -10.03 -7.09
CA VAL A 213 -5.15 -10.34 -7.29
C VAL A 213 -4.36 -9.79 -6.12
N ILE A 214 -3.49 -10.62 -5.55
CA ILE A 214 -2.57 -10.20 -4.48
C ILE A 214 -1.16 -10.33 -5.00
N ILE A 215 -0.39 -9.25 -4.89
CA ILE A 215 1.02 -9.14 -5.24
C ILE A 215 1.79 -8.99 -3.94
N GLY A 216 2.64 -9.97 -3.61
CA GLY A 216 3.56 -9.88 -2.48
C GLY A 216 4.90 -9.36 -2.95
N LEU A 217 5.31 -8.18 -2.45
CA LEU A 217 6.61 -7.59 -2.74
C LEU A 217 7.71 -8.27 -1.93
N THR A 218 8.95 -7.88 -2.19
CA THR A 218 10.15 -8.35 -1.48
C THR A 218 11.04 -7.16 -1.13
N ASP A 219 11.76 -7.27 -0.02
CA ASP A 219 12.84 -6.34 0.32
C ASP A 219 14.16 -6.75 -0.37
N ASP A 220 14.25 -8.00 -0.85
CA ASP A 220 15.38 -8.43 -1.69
C ASP A 220 15.23 -7.85 -3.10
N ILE A 221 15.91 -6.74 -3.32
CA ILE A 221 15.93 -5.97 -4.56
C ILE A 221 17.06 -6.36 -5.50
N GLY A 222 17.69 -7.53 -5.27
CA GLY A 222 18.63 -8.13 -6.22
C GLY A 222 17.95 -8.50 -7.54
N MET A 223 18.70 -8.46 -8.64
CA MET A 223 18.19 -8.97 -9.93
C MET A 223 18.25 -10.50 -9.93
N HIS A 224 17.12 -11.12 -9.67
CA HIS A 224 16.97 -12.59 -9.68
C HIS A 224 16.33 -13.03 -11.00
N LYS A 225 17.00 -13.90 -11.75
CA LYS A 225 16.53 -14.37 -13.06
C LYS A 225 15.17 -15.09 -13.01
N ASP A 226 14.86 -15.69 -11.87
CA ASP A 226 13.65 -16.49 -11.69
C ASP A 226 12.49 -15.68 -11.07
N LEU A 227 12.73 -14.42 -10.71
CA LEU A 227 11.71 -13.56 -10.12
C LEU A 227 10.94 -12.81 -11.21
N ASP A 228 9.64 -12.70 -11.03
CA ASP A 228 8.75 -11.96 -11.92
C ASP A 228 9.18 -10.49 -12.08
N GLU A 229 9.33 -10.03 -13.32
CA GLU A 229 9.82 -8.68 -13.66
C GLU A 229 8.95 -7.58 -13.05
N THR A 230 7.63 -7.78 -12.95
CA THR A 230 6.71 -6.81 -12.35
C THR A 230 6.94 -6.72 -10.84
N ILE A 231 7.16 -7.85 -10.16
CA ILE A 231 7.50 -7.85 -8.73
C ILE A 231 8.82 -7.11 -8.51
N GLN A 232 9.85 -7.40 -9.30
CA GLN A 232 11.15 -6.74 -9.19
C GLN A 232 11.04 -5.22 -9.39
N MET A 233 10.32 -4.79 -10.44
CA MET A 233 10.10 -3.37 -10.72
C MET A 233 9.36 -2.67 -9.58
N LEU A 234 8.25 -3.24 -9.11
CA LEU A 234 7.47 -2.68 -8.02
C LEU A 234 8.24 -2.69 -6.69
N SER A 235 8.97 -3.78 -6.38
CA SER A 235 9.81 -3.85 -5.19
C SER A 235 10.93 -2.81 -5.22
N THR A 236 11.53 -2.55 -6.38
CA THR A 236 12.53 -1.49 -6.55
C THR A 236 11.89 -0.11 -6.36
N LEU A 237 10.73 0.14 -6.97
CA LEU A 237 10.04 1.43 -6.88
C LEU A 237 9.64 1.78 -5.44
N PHE A 238 9.14 0.78 -4.69
CA PHE A 238 8.66 0.97 -3.31
C PHE A 238 9.67 0.58 -2.23
N SER A 239 10.90 0.21 -2.59
CA SER A 239 11.94 -0.13 -1.62
C SER A 239 12.16 1.00 -0.60
N THR A 240 12.34 0.64 0.66
CA THR A 240 12.73 1.55 1.74
C THR A 240 14.24 1.60 1.96
N GLU A 241 14.99 0.71 1.32
CA GLU A 241 16.44 0.58 1.47
C GLU A 241 17.24 1.35 0.41
N LEU A 242 16.65 1.54 -0.79
CA LEU A 242 17.26 2.31 -1.85
C LEU A 242 17.02 3.80 -1.70
N ASN A 243 18.05 4.59 -1.96
CA ASN A 243 17.88 6.03 -2.13
C ASN A 243 17.24 6.37 -3.50
N ALA A 244 16.79 7.61 -3.67
CA ALA A 244 16.06 8.05 -4.86
C ALA A 244 16.88 7.91 -6.16
N GLU A 245 18.17 8.20 -6.13
CA GLU A 245 19.06 8.10 -7.31
C GLU A 245 19.27 6.65 -7.73
N GLU A 246 19.50 5.76 -6.76
CA GLU A 246 19.67 4.34 -7.01
C GLU A 246 18.39 3.71 -7.56
N LYS A 247 17.22 4.06 -7.01
CA LYS A 247 15.92 3.65 -7.56
C LYS A 247 15.76 4.07 -9.01
N LYS A 248 15.98 5.36 -9.29
CA LYS A 248 15.90 5.90 -10.65
C LYS A 248 16.81 5.16 -11.59
N ARG A 249 18.08 4.99 -11.22
CA ARG A 249 19.07 4.28 -12.03
C ARG A 249 18.64 2.85 -12.36
N ARG A 250 18.16 2.09 -11.36
CA ARG A 250 17.70 0.71 -11.58
C ARG A 250 16.43 0.66 -12.42
N LEU A 251 15.43 1.50 -12.12
CA LEU A 251 14.18 1.53 -12.88
C LEU A 251 14.42 1.85 -14.36
N GLU A 252 15.30 2.81 -14.66
CA GLU A 252 15.62 3.18 -16.05
C GLU A 252 16.47 2.12 -16.77
N ASN A 253 17.51 1.57 -16.10
CA ASN A 253 18.45 0.66 -16.76
C ASN A 253 17.94 -0.78 -16.84
N ASP A 254 17.31 -1.28 -15.77
CA ASP A 254 16.97 -2.70 -15.67
C ASP A 254 15.55 -2.97 -16.19
N PHE A 255 14.62 -2.01 -16.06
CA PHE A 255 13.21 -2.15 -16.45
C PHE A 255 12.78 -1.22 -17.60
N HIS A 256 13.66 -0.37 -18.07
CA HIS A 256 13.32 0.68 -19.06
C HIS A 256 12.14 1.56 -18.63
N PHE A 257 11.95 1.68 -17.32
CA PHE A 257 10.89 2.47 -16.70
C PHE A 257 11.40 3.90 -16.48
N LYS A 258 10.95 4.83 -17.32
CA LYS A 258 11.26 6.26 -17.14
C LYS A 258 10.32 6.85 -16.11
N MET A 259 10.89 7.29 -15.00
CA MET A 259 10.14 8.01 -13.98
C MET A 259 9.71 9.38 -14.52
N SER A 260 8.42 9.71 -14.37
CA SER A 260 7.96 11.08 -14.54
C SER A 260 8.56 11.95 -13.42
N ARG A 261 8.62 13.26 -13.63
CA ARG A 261 9.08 14.18 -12.59
C ARG A 261 8.27 14.03 -11.29
N GLU A 262 6.98 13.81 -11.42
CA GLU A 262 6.09 13.60 -10.28
C GLU A 262 6.45 12.32 -9.50
N ILE A 263 6.69 11.19 -10.18
CA ILE A 263 7.14 9.96 -9.54
C ILE A 263 8.50 10.15 -8.87
N GLU A 264 9.45 10.86 -9.51
CA GLU A 264 10.76 11.15 -8.92
C GLU A 264 10.64 11.92 -7.61
N GLU A 265 9.87 13.02 -7.62
CA GLU A 265 9.66 13.87 -6.44
C GLU A 265 8.98 13.08 -5.29
N ARG A 266 7.95 12.30 -5.60
CA ARG A 266 7.24 11.45 -4.62
C ARG A 266 8.11 10.31 -4.09
N SER A 267 8.86 9.64 -4.96
CA SER A 267 9.78 8.58 -4.56
C SER A 267 10.90 9.09 -3.66
N ALA A 268 11.44 10.29 -3.95
CA ALA A 268 12.44 10.94 -3.10
C ALA A 268 11.84 11.29 -1.72
N LEU A 269 10.61 11.80 -1.68
CA LEU A 269 9.91 12.09 -0.42
C LEU A 269 9.70 10.81 0.40
N MET A 270 9.27 9.71 -0.21
CA MET A 270 9.10 8.42 0.45
C MET A 270 10.40 7.87 1.02
N CYS A 271 11.54 8.00 0.30
CA CYS A 271 12.85 7.61 0.80
C CYS A 271 13.22 8.40 2.07
N ASN A 272 12.99 9.71 2.07
CA ASN A 272 13.27 10.56 3.23
C ASN A 272 12.36 10.22 4.43
N LEU A 273 11.07 9.97 4.18
CA LEU A 273 10.13 9.55 5.22
C LEU A 273 10.50 8.19 5.82
N SER A 274 10.90 7.22 4.99
CA SER A 274 11.36 5.91 5.45
C SER A 274 12.60 6.02 6.31
N ALA A 275 13.59 6.81 5.93
CA ALA A 275 14.80 7.04 6.71
C ALA A 275 14.49 7.65 8.09
N LEU A 276 13.57 8.64 8.14
CA LEU A 276 13.13 9.25 9.40
C LEU A 276 12.37 8.27 10.31
N VAL A 277 11.53 7.41 9.73
CA VAL A 277 10.79 6.38 10.49
C VAL A 277 11.76 5.32 11.04
N LEU A 278 12.73 4.90 10.24
CA LEU A 278 13.76 3.94 10.65
C LEU A 278 14.63 4.50 11.78
N GLU A 279 15.12 5.73 11.65
CA GLU A 279 15.92 6.41 12.68
C GLU A 279 15.15 6.50 14.00
N LYS A 280 13.87 6.92 13.93
CA LYS A 280 13.00 6.99 15.12
C LYS A 280 12.75 5.60 15.73
N GLY A 281 12.53 4.58 14.90
CA GLY A 281 12.35 3.20 15.34
C GLY A 281 13.59 2.65 16.08
N ILE A 282 14.78 2.87 15.53
CA ILE A 282 16.05 2.50 16.17
C ILE A 282 16.23 3.23 17.51
N LYS A 283 15.94 4.53 17.55
CA LYS A 283 16.04 5.32 18.77
C LYS A 283 15.07 4.82 19.84
N GLN A 284 13.83 4.54 19.47
CA GLN A 284 12.81 4.01 20.38
C GLN A 284 13.18 2.62 20.93
N GLU A 285 13.71 1.73 20.08
CA GLU A 285 14.12 0.39 20.53
C GLU A 285 15.34 0.46 21.46
N LYS A 286 16.27 1.36 21.20
CA LYS A 286 17.38 1.65 22.10
C LYS A 286 16.88 2.13 23.47
N GLU A 287 15.94 3.07 23.50
CA GLU A 287 15.35 3.57 24.75
C GLU A 287 14.57 2.48 25.49
N ASN A 288 13.78 1.65 24.79
CA ASN A 288 13.07 0.52 25.37
C ASN A 288 14.02 -0.54 25.92
N SER A 289 15.13 -0.81 25.25
CA SER A 289 16.18 -1.73 25.69
C SER A 289 16.83 -1.21 26.98
N LEU A 290 17.20 0.06 27.00
CA LEU A 290 17.77 0.73 28.18
C LEU A 290 16.81 0.65 29.38
N TYR A 291 15.52 0.95 29.15
CA TYR A 291 14.49 0.86 30.20
C TYR A 291 14.36 -0.56 30.75
N ARG A 292 14.33 -1.59 29.88
CA ARG A 292 14.27 -3.00 30.28
C ARG A 292 15.47 -3.38 31.14
N ILE A 293 16.70 -3.02 30.72
CA ILE A 293 17.92 -3.35 31.45
C ILE A 293 17.93 -2.64 32.82
N ALA A 294 17.60 -1.37 32.87
CA ALA A 294 17.51 -0.63 34.14
C ALA A 294 16.46 -1.24 35.09
N LYS A 295 15.30 -1.65 34.58
CA LYS A 295 14.23 -2.30 35.35
C LYS A 295 14.68 -3.66 35.91
N ILE A 296 15.32 -4.50 35.09
CA ILE A 296 15.87 -5.79 35.53
C ILE A 296 16.94 -5.58 36.62
N SER A 297 17.87 -4.62 36.42
CA SER A 297 18.89 -4.30 37.38
C SER A 297 18.31 -3.92 38.75
N ARG A 298 17.27 -3.10 38.76
CA ARG A 298 16.56 -2.75 39.97
C ARG A 298 15.86 -3.94 40.63
N GLU A 299 15.17 -4.77 39.86
CA GLU A 299 14.49 -5.99 40.37
C GLU A 299 15.47 -7.00 41.01
N TYR A 300 16.69 -7.07 40.50
CA TYR A 300 17.74 -7.88 41.06
C TYR A 300 18.52 -7.19 42.20
N GLY A 301 18.12 -6.00 42.64
CA GLY A 301 18.71 -5.27 43.75
C GLY A 301 20.08 -4.67 43.46
N ILE A 302 20.42 -4.48 42.18
CA ILE A 302 21.68 -3.83 41.79
C ILE A 302 21.58 -2.33 42.12
N PRO A 303 22.58 -1.73 42.81
CA PRO A 303 22.56 -0.32 43.16
C PRO A 303 22.48 0.58 41.89
N MET A 304 21.76 1.69 41.98
CA MET A 304 21.59 2.66 40.89
C MET A 304 22.93 3.13 40.32
N GLU A 305 23.92 3.46 41.17
CA GLU A 305 25.25 3.91 40.74
C GLU A 305 26.00 2.86 39.93
N THR A 306 25.87 1.59 40.32
CA THR A 306 26.47 0.46 39.57
C THR A 306 25.81 0.30 38.21
N THR A 307 24.50 0.40 38.14
CA THR A 307 23.74 0.34 36.87
C THR A 307 24.13 1.49 35.94
N LEU A 308 24.20 2.72 36.47
CA LEU A 308 24.63 3.89 35.69
C LEU A 308 26.06 3.71 35.14
N SER A 309 27.01 3.32 36.01
CA SER A 309 28.42 3.14 35.59
C SER A 309 28.56 2.08 34.49
N LYS A 310 27.84 0.97 34.63
CA LYS A 310 27.88 -0.12 33.66
C LYS A 310 27.29 0.28 32.30
N LEU A 311 26.09 0.85 32.29
CA LEU A 311 25.40 1.26 31.05
C LEU A 311 26.18 2.34 30.30
N LYS A 312 26.75 3.33 30.99
CA LYS A 312 27.64 4.33 30.37
C LYS A 312 28.91 3.73 29.79
N SER A 313 29.44 2.67 30.40
CA SER A 313 30.66 2.00 29.90
C SER A 313 30.41 1.23 28.59
N GLU A 314 29.18 0.79 28.31
CA GLU A 314 28.83 0.05 27.09
C GLU A 314 28.82 0.94 25.85
N LYS A 315 28.70 2.27 25.99
CA LYS A 315 28.70 3.29 24.91
C LYS A 315 27.65 3.04 23.83
N GLU A 316 26.62 2.30 24.16
CA GLU A 316 25.49 2.04 23.25
C GLU A 316 24.46 3.17 23.28
N TRP A 317 24.40 3.91 24.41
CA TRP A 317 23.47 5.00 24.66
C TRP A 317 24.21 6.29 25.01
N GLU A 318 23.56 7.43 24.82
CA GLU A 318 24.05 8.72 25.31
C GLU A 318 23.99 8.77 26.84
N ASP A 319 25.05 9.29 27.49
CA ASP A 319 25.11 9.37 28.93
C ASP A 319 23.89 10.06 29.57
N SER A 320 23.38 11.10 28.91
CA SER A 320 22.18 11.84 29.33
C SER A 320 20.90 11.00 29.27
N GLU A 321 20.80 10.10 28.31
CA GLU A 321 19.66 9.15 28.19
C GLU A 321 19.74 8.10 29.29
N VAL A 322 20.93 7.56 29.56
CA VAL A 322 21.17 6.62 30.64
C VAL A 322 20.79 7.23 31.99
N ASP A 323 21.24 8.46 32.27
CA ASP A 323 20.94 9.16 33.52
C ASP A 323 19.41 9.33 33.68
N ARG A 324 18.72 9.82 32.65
CA ARG A 324 17.28 10.02 32.68
C ARG A 324 16.50 8.73 32.92
N VAL A 325 16.77 7.70 32.16
CA VAL A 325 16.00 6.43 32.20
C VAL A 325 16.24 5.69 33.51
N VAL A 326 17.51 5.59 33.96
CA VAL A 326 17.83 4.93 35.20
C VAL A 326 17.24 5.67 36.41
N GLN A 327 17.27 6.99 36.41
CA GLN A 327 16.62 7.81 37.45
C GLN A 327 15.10 7.58 37.53
N ILE A 328 14.41 7.55 36.38
CA ILE A 328 12.97 7.26 36.33
C ILE A 328 12.69 5.86 36.91
N VAL A 329 13.44 4.85 36.46
CA VAL A 329 13.22 3.47 36.89
C VAL A 329 13.49 3.26 38.40
N TYR A 330 14.52 3.90 38.94
CA TYR A 330 14.87 3.72 40.38
C TYR A 330 14.06 4.62 41.32
N SER A 331 13.37 5.67 40.78
CA SER A 331 12.48 6.55 41.56
C SER A 331 11.05 6.06 41.62
N SER A 332 10.63 5.16 40.72
CA SER A 332 9.31 4.55 40.68
C SER A 332 9.23 3.26 41.47
#